data_068d710e05e81512d135c669f81b8598
#
_entry.id   068d710e05e81512d135c669f81b8598
#
_cell.length_a   1.000
_cell.length_b   1.000
_cell.length_c   1.000
_cell.angle_alpha   90.00
_cell.angle_beta   90.00
_cell.angle_gamma   90.00
#
_symmetry.space_group_name_H-M   'P 1'
#
loop_
_entity.id
_entity.type
_entity.pdbx_description
1 polymer ?
#
loop_
_entity_poly.entity_id
_entity_poly.type
_entity_poly.pdbx_seq_one_letter_code
_entity_poly.pdbx_strand_id
1 'polypeptide(L)'
;MNETSGSNPASSTNSRSGLDQSRPPHPFKFATSGDNTQNQPQVSNGLYRAVKCRESVLECRETVTSPEQITHGLGTRECHKFRAELFSTMPSIAYDAAHKYVKISKQASYVQANLFLSNLSKELQIADLNLSKDIRELKLFAKQKANQCLRNTAHLTTEQAFDYCLNKFEKYGFSIPCDMTHVEALTLFRTEKFWFNKFKTLAMQKMESIRRQLDLVNQSKSAYCSDERLRQHQWEKAQAEEYMQNKWFCSADGEYVSMLDVYNSNVSNPKVRRAELMVRIKGTEEYSQLQNHESWFYTLTTPSKYHSHYPSGKPNPKYKAYSVKDANDYLNGQWQKARAQFDRENITVYGIRVVEPHHDGTPHWHLMLFMPPHQSARVTEILHQYALEQDTNERGAAKNRFKAEKITSDKGSAQAYIAKYICKNIDGEFLDTDTYGNDAKVSAIKITAWASLYNIRQFQFFGLPSVSLWRQLRKINHTIDDIELNKLRQAADASDWLAYLLMMGGTNIRKSERPFAIEYEKQLKELYEHVEPESLSKHAYNNVPKTILSVSARYPIENKQWLLLESPAERVDSPPFPWEGRTVDEVSGGSRRQLGGPPPCGEGPKSRRRLGLGLV
;
A
#
# COMPACT_ATOMS: atom_id res chain seq x y z
N MET A 1 2.17 -63.26 34.12
CA MET A 1 2.35 -64.56 33.44
C MET A 1 2.44 -64.26 31.97
N ASN A 2 3.65 -64.43 31.53
CA ASN A 2 4.14 -64.88 30.22
C ASN A 2 3.74 -64.06 28.98
N GLU A 3 4.68 -63.33 28.36
CA GLU A 3 5.71 -63.81 27.40
C GLU A 3 5.06 -64.39 26.15
N THR A 4 5.35 -63.99 24.95
CA THR A 4 6.62 -63.91 24.21
C THR A 4 6.38 -63.31 22.80
N SER A 5 7.20 -62.43 22.37
CA SER A 5 8.20 -62.51 21.29
C SER A 5 7.69 -62.70 19.86
N GLY A 6 8.15 -61.86 18.95
CA GLY A 6 8.67 -62.32 17.71
C GLY A 6 8.55 -61.43 16.48
N SER A 7 9.67 -60.85 16.13
CA SER A 7 10.25 -60.68 14.79
C SER A 7 9.68 -59.65 13.77
N ASN A 8 10.53 -58.65 13.49
CA ASN A 8 10.71 -57.97 12.20
C ASN A 8 10.98 -58.95 11.04
N PRO A 9 10.75 -58.56 9.75
CA PRO A 9 11.72 -57.71 9.09
C PRO A 9 11.17 -56.69 8.04
N ALA A 10 11.88 -55.57 7.99
CA ALA A 10 12.51 -54.87 6.86
C ALA A 10 11.73 -54.51 5.57
N SER A 11 11.85 -53.26 5.29
CA SER A 11 12.19 -52.55 4.05
C SER A 11 11.02 -51.95 3.27
N SER A 12 10.94 -50.64 3.23
CA SER A 12 11.43 -49.83 2.11
C SER A 12 11.14 -48.33 2.34
N THR A 13 12.22 -47.61 2.26
CA THR A 13 12.34 -46.15 2.24
C THR A 13 11.50 -45.52 1.14
N ASN A 14 10.69 -44.51 1.49
CA ASN A 14 10.41 -43.38 0.62
C ASN A 14 10.24 -42.14 1.45
N SER A 15 11.33 -41.42 1.58
CA SER A 15 11.42 -40.09 2.20
C SER A 15 10.69 -39.07 1.36
N ARG A 16 9.52 -38.66 1.75
CA ARG A 16 8.94 -37.38 1.36
C ARG A 16 9.23 -36.37 2.46
N SER A 17 10.20 -35.50 2.23
CA SER A 17 10.51 -34.33 3.04
C SER A 17 9.34 -33.39 3.06
N GLY A 18 8.51 -33.50 4.08
CA GLY A 18 7.59 -32.45 4.50
C GLY A 18 8.41 -31.36 5.15
N LEU A 19 8.47 -30.18 4.54
CA LEU A 19 9.05 -28.98 5.14
C LEU A 19 8.26 -28.61 6.39
N ASP A 20 8.85 -28.89 7.52
CA ASP A 20 8.38 -28.46 8.83
C ASP A 20 8.50 -26.94 8.94
N GLN A 21 7.36 -26.22 8.92
CA GLN A 21 7.27 -24.76 9.05
C GLN A 21 7.46 -24.26 10.50
N SER A 22 7.91 -25.11 11.43
CA SER A 22 8.00 -24.80 12.86
C SER A 22 9.39 -24.44 13.37
N ARG A 23 10.41 -24.31 12.52
CA ARG A 23 11.73 -23.86 12.99
C ARG A 23 11.86 -22.34 12.94
N PRO A 24 12.21 -21.69 14.04
CA PRO A 24 12.56 -20.26 14.04
C PRO A 24 13.82 -20.04 13.21
N PRO A 25 13.92 -18.92 12.46
CA PRO A 25 15.11 -18.58 11.71
C PRO A 25 16.27 -18.24 12.66
N HIS A 26 17.47 -18.71 12.34
CA HIS A 26 18.70 -18.37 13.03
C HIS A 26 18.93 -16.84 13.02
N PRO A 27 19.50 -16.26 14.10
CA PRO A 27 19.72 -14.81 14.18
C PRO A 27 20.75 -14.36 13.14
N PHE A 28 20.40 -13.33 12.37
CA PHE A 28 21.30 -12.66 11.45
C PHE A 28 22.42 -11.95 12.23
N LYS A 29 23.66 -12.29 11.93
CA LYS A 29 24.81 -11.49 12.36
C LYS A 29 24.93 -10.27 11.45
N PHE A 30 24.71 -9.09 11.99
CA PHE A 30 25.08 -7.85 11.31
C PHE A 30 26.60 -7.75 11.28
N ALA A 31 27.17 -7.69 10.09
CA ALA A 31 28.57 -7.34 9.92
C ALA A 31 28.77 -5.86 10.24
N THR A 32 29.63 -5.58 11.22
CA THR A 32 30.14 -4.25 11.48
C THR A 32 31.02 -3.81 10.33
N SER A 33 30.81 -2.59 9.85
CA SER A 33 31.52 -1.94 8.77
C SER A 33 33.02 -1.94 8.98
N GLY A 34 33.74 -2.66 8.14
CA GLY A 34 35.15 -2.46 7.89
C GLY A 34 35.32 -1.74 6.55
N ASP A 35 36.17 -0.72 6.54
CA ASP A 35 36.53 0.07 5.38
C ASP A 35 36.89 -0.79 4.16
N ASN A 36 36.30 -0.46 3.00
CA ASN A 36 37.00 -0.64 1.75
C ASN A 36 36.54 0.36 0.69
N THR A 37 37.47 1.21 0.34
CA THR A 37 37.49 2.09 -0.81
C THR A 37 37.53 1.29 -2.12
N GLN A 38 36.92 1.89 -3.14
CA GLN A 38 37.03 1.55 -4.57
C GLN A 38 36.28 0.32 -5.06
N ASN A 39 35.07 0.58 -5.59
CA ASN A 39 34.66 0.19 -6.94
C ASN A 39 33.23 0.71 -7.18
N GLN A 40 33.11 1.69 -8.05
CA GLN A 40 31.81 2.08 -8.61
C GLN A 40 31.34 0.95 -9.55
N PRO A 41 30.17 0.34 -9.34
CA PRO A 41 29.57 -0.47 -10.38
C PRO A 41 28.98 0.46 -11.45
N GLN A 42 29.48 0.33 -12.65
CA GLN A 42 28.84 0.85 -13.86
C GLN A 42 27.38 0.42 -13.87
N VAL A 43 26.47 1.40 -13.95
CA VAL A 43 25.05 1.16 -14.17
C VAL A 43 24.92 0.52 -15.55
N SER A 44 24.78 -0.79 -15.57
CA SER A 44 24.63 -1.55 -16.79
C SER A 44 23.29 -1.22 -17.45
N ASN A 45 23.35 -0.94 -18.75
CA ASN A 45 22.29 -0.67 -19.72
C ASN A 45 21.19 -1.77 -19.83
N GLY A 46 20.69 -2.30 -18.71
CA GLY A 46 19.61 -3.30 -18.70
C GLY A 46 18.22 -2.72 -19.04
N LEU A 47 17.98 -1.45 -18.73
CA LEU A 47 16.68 -0.82 -18.98
C LEU A 47 16.48 -0.41 -20.46
N TYR A 48 17.56 -0.11 -21.20
CA TYR A 48 17.49 0.20 -22.63
C TYR A 48 17.18 -1.04 -23.50
N ARG A 49 17.44 -2.26 -23.01
CA ARG A 49 17.10 -3.49 -23.75
C ARG A 49 15.60 -3.81 -23.75
N ALA A 50 14.87 -3.38 -22.74
CA ALA A 50 13.41 -3.63 -22.67
C ALA A 50 12.60 -2.77 -23.65
N VAL A 51 13.12 -1.62 -24.08
CA VAL A 51 12.45 -0.74 -25.06
C VAL A 51 12.76 -1.19 -26.50
N LYS A 52 13.97 -1.69 -26.78
CA LYS A 52 14.33 -2.23 -28.10
C LYS A 52 13.72 -3.60 -28.41
N CYS A 53 13.24 -4.36 -27.40
CA CYS A 53 12.48 -5.58 -27.65
C CYS A 53 11.10 -5.37 -28.29
N ARG A 54 10.61 -4.13 -28.42
CA ARG A 54 9.35 -3.89 -29.14
C ARG A 54 9.46 -3.96 -30.66
N GLU A 55 10.64 -3.77 -31.23
CA GLU A 55 10.82 -3.84 -32.69
C GLU A 55 11.20 -5.23 -33.19
N SER A 56 11.82 -6.08 -32.34
CA SER A 56 12.15 -7.47 -32.71
C SER A 56 11.04 -8.50 -32.43
N VAL A 57 9.96 -8.12 -31.75
CA VAL A 57 8.77 -8.99 -31.48
C VAL A 57 7.82 -9.05 -32.68
N LEU A 58 8.05 -8.27 -33.73
CA LEU A 58 7.21 -8.28 -34.93
C LEU A 58 7.52 -9.44 -35.91
N GLU A 59 8.56 -10.23 -35.69
CA GLU A 59 8.91 -11.33 -36.61
C GLU A 59 8.65 -12.76 -36.12
N CYS A 60 8.30 -12.98 -34.85
CA CYS A 60 7.70 -14.23 -34.40
C CYS A 60 6.18 -14.09 -34.33
N ARG A 61 5.49 -14.21 -35.45
CA ARG A 61 4.07 -14.55 -35.47
C ARG A 61 3.91 -16.02 -35.04
N GLU A 62 4.06 -16.31 -33.75
CA GLU A 62 3.31 -17.41 -33.19
C GLU A 62 1.84 -17.06 -33.42
N THR A 63 1.11 -17.92 -34.08
CA THR A 63 -0.33 -17.79 -34.33
C THR A 63 -1.01 -17.72 -32.97
N VAL A 64 -1.30 -16.51 -32.50
CA VAL A 64 -2.00 -16.29 -31.22
C VAL A 64 -3.36 -16.96 -31.35
N THR A 65 -3.51 -18.11 -30.72
CA THR A 65 -4.76 -18.88 -30.73
C THR A 65 -5.86 -18.02 -30.11
N SER A 66 -6.94 -17.75 -30.86
CA SER A 66 -8.02 -16.90 -30.32
C SER A 66 -8.78 -17.62 -29.19
N PRO A 67 -9.47 -16.88 -28.30
CA PRO A 67 -10.34 -17.46 -27.26
C PRO A 67 -11.35 -18.46 -27.82
N GLU A 68 -11.89 -18.20 -29.01
CA GLU A 68 -12.81 -19.07 -29.73
C GLU A 68 -12.13 -20.35 -30.20
N GLN A 69 -10.90 -20.27 -30.70
CA GLN A 69 -10.10 -21.43 -31.10
C GLN A 69 -9.76 -22.31 -29.90
N ILE A 70 -9.38 -21.71 -28.75
CA ILE A 70 -9.09 -22.44 -27.51
C ILE A 70 -10.31 -23.25 -27.04
N THR A 71 -11.51 -22.71 -27.19
CA THR A 71 -12.76 -23.34 -26.73
C THR A 71 -13.47 -24.13 -27.83
N HIS A 72 -12.83 -24.29 -29.01
CA HIS A 72 -13.43 -25.03 -30.15
C HIS A 72 -13.75 -26.48 -29.75
N GLY A 73 -14.86 -27.01 -30.30
CA GLY A 73 -15.30 -28.38 -30.04
C GLY A 73 -15.98 -28.64 -28.68
N LEU A 74 -16.12 -27.63 -27.83
CA LEU A 74 -16.79 -27.75 -26.53
C LEU A 74 -18.22 -27.21 -26.59
N GLY A 75 -19.23 -28.06 -26.32
CA GLY A 75 -20.64 -27.69 -26.34
C GLY A 75 -21.25 -27.64 -27.75
N THR A 76 -22.40 -26.99 -27.86
CA THR A 76 -23.18 -26.87 -29.12
C THR A 76 -22.77 -25.64 -29.94
N ARG A 77 -23.32 -25.50 -31.16
CA ARG A 77 -23.11 -24.32 -32.01
C ARG A 77 -23.58 -23.03 -31.35
N GLU A 78 -24.68 -23.09 -30.62
CA GLU A 78 -25.21 -21.96 -29.85
C GLU A 78 -24.27 -21.58 -28.71
N CYS A 79 -23.63 -22.56 -28.05
CA CYS A 79 -22.59 -22.31 -27.04
C CYS A 79 -21.40 -21.55 -27.63
N HIS A 80 -21.00 -21.83 -28.88
CA HIS A 80 -19.91 -21.11 -29.55
C HIS A 80 -20.27 -19.64 -29.78
N LYS A 81 -21.47 -19.33 -30.27
CA LYS A 81 -21.95 -17.95 -30.45
C LYS A 81 -21.99 -17.22 -29.12
N PHE A 82 -22.60 -17.84 -28.11
CA PHE A 82 -22.69 -17.30 -26.74
C PHE A 82 -21.32 -16.94 -26.14
N ARG A 83 -20.33 -17.82 -26.31
CA ARG A 83 -18.98 -17.54 -25.82
C ARG A 83 -18.30 -16.40 -26.57
N ALA A 84 -18.43 -16.35 -27.91
CA ALA A 84 -17.86 -15.28 -28.70
C ALA A 84 -18.40 -13.89 -28.27
N GLU A 85 -19.73 -13.81 -28.04
CA GLU A 85 -20.34 -12.60 -27.49
C GLU A 85 -19.74 -12.23 -26.13
N LEU A 86 -19.61 -13.18 -25.20
CA LEU A 86 -19.03 -12.91 -23.88
C LEU A 86 -17.55 -12.51 -23.96
N PHE A 87 -16.74 -13.18 -24.78
CA PHE A 87 -15.32 -12.81 -24.96
C PHE A 87 -15.17 -11.39 -25.53
N SER A 88 -16.06 -10.97 -26.42
CA SER A 88 -16.04 -9.59 -26.93
C SER A 88 -16.32 -8.53 -25.87
N THR A 89 -17.05 -8.88 -24.80
CA THR A 89 -17.31 -7.97 -23.67
C THR A 89 -16.15 -7.86 -22.69
N MET A 90 -15.14 -8.75 -22.77
CA MET A 90 -14.02 -8.82 -21.83
C MET A 90 -12.65 -9.07 -22.52
N PRO A 91 -12.28 -8.26 -23.54
CA PRO A 91 -11.13 -8.54 -24.41
C PRO A 91 -9.81 -8.69 -23.65
N SER A 92 -9.61 -7.93 -22.57
CA SER A 92 -8.37 -7.94 -21.78
C SER A 92 -8.11 -9.22 -20.98
N ILE A 93 -9.13 -10.07 -20.82
CA ILE A 93 -9.04 -11.35 -20.07
C ILE A 93 -9.65 -12.52 -20.85
N ALA A 94 -10.09 -12.32 -22.08
CA ALA A 94 -10.77 -13.34 -22.88
C ALA A 94 -9.91 -14.60 -23.06
N TYR A 95 -8.62 -14.45 -23.28
CA TYR A 95 -7.66 -15.53 -23.41
C TYR A 95 -7.59 -16.41 -22.14
N ASP A 96 -7.41 -15.79 -20.98
CA ASP A 96 -7.32 -16.50 -19.70
C ASP A 96 -8.68 -17.12 -19.32
N ALA A 97 -9.78 -16.43 -19.62
CA ALA A 97 -11.13 -16.93 -19.41
C ALA A 97 -11.41 -18.16 -20.29
N ALA A 98 -10.90 -18.21 -21.54
CA ALA A 98 -11.01 -19.36 -22.42
C ALA A 98 -10.26 -20.58 -21.86
N HIS A 99 -9.05 -20.41 -21.36
CA HIS A 99 -8.29 -21.48 -20.70
C HIS A 99 -9.00 -22.00 -19.45
N LYS A 100 -9.54 -21.10 -18.63
CA LYS A 100 -10.33 -21.51 -17.45
C LYS A 100 -11.60 -22.24 -17.85
N TYR A 101 -12.28 -21.79 -18.90
CA TYR A 101 -13.46 -22.45 -19.48
C TYR A 101 -13.14 -23.90 -19.87
N VAL A 102 -12.04 -24.16 -20.61
CA VAL A 102 -11.61 -25.51 -20.97
C VAL A 102 -11.38 -26.38 -19.75
N LYS A 103 -10.72 -25.82 -18.73
CA LYS A 103 -10.47 -26.54 -17.47
C LYS A 103 -11.78 -26.94 -16.77
N ILE A 104 -12.74 -26.03 -16.64
CA ILE A 104 -14.05 -26.32 -16.04
C ILE A 104 -14.84 -27.33 -16.89
N SER A 105 -14.85 -27.16 -18.22
CA SER A 105 -15.53 -28.09 -19.12
C SER A 105 -15.03 -29.54 -18.99
N LYS A 106 -13.70 -29.73 -18.81
CA LYS A 106 -13.09 -31.04 -18.62
C LYS A 106 -13.34 -31.64 -17.22
N GLN A 107 -13.45 -30.78 -16.20
CA GLN A 107 -13.60 -31.23 -14.80
C GLN A 107 -15.08 -31.44 -14.40
N ALA A 108 -15.98 -30.74 -15.04
CA ALA A 108 -17.40 -30.79 -14.72
C ALA A 108 -18.24 -30.91 -16.00
N SER A 109 -18.54 -29.79 -16.67
CA SER A 109 -19.27 -29.76 -17.95
C SER A 109 -19.13 -28.40 -18.65
N TYR A 110 -19.42 -28.37 -19.97
CA TYR A 110 -19.48 -27.11 -20.71
C TYR A 110 -20.61 -26.19 -20.23
N VAL A 111 -21.67 -26.74 -19.62
CA VAL A 111 -22.76 -25.95 -19.02
C VAL A 111 -22.24 -25.16 -17.84
N GLN A 112 -21.48 -25.80 -16.94
CA GLN A 112 -20.87 -25.11 -15.80
C GLN A 112 -19.85 -24.06 -16.25
N ALA A 113 -19.11 -24.36 -17.33
CA ALA A 113 -18.18 -23.41 -17.92
C ALA A 113 -18.89 -22.20 -18.55
N ASN A 114 -20.04 -22.39 -19.22
CA ASN A 114 -20.88 -21.29 -19.73
C ASN A 114 -21.41 -20.42 -18.58
N LEU A 115 -21.88 -21.03 -17.50
CA LEU A 115 -22.34 -20.30 -16.31
C LEU A 115 -21.19 -19.48 -15.69
N PHE A 116 -19.99 -20.06 -15.61
CA PHE A 116 -18.82 -19.34 -15.14
C PHE A 116 -18.52 -18.11 -15.99
N LEU A 117 -18.47 -18.21 -17.33
CA LEU A 117 -18.24 -17.06 -18.21
C LEU A 117 -19.35 -16.01 -18.10
N SER A 118 -20.62 -16.44 -18.02
CA SER A 118 -21.75 -15.52 -17.83
C SER A 118 -21.62 -14.74 -16.53
N ASN A 119 -21.26 -15.41 -15.43
CA ASN A 119 -21.07 -14.74 -14.15
C ASN A 119 -19.87 -13.76 -14.20
N LEU A 120 -18.77 -14.15 -14.86
CA LEU A 120 -17.61 -13.30 -15.04
C LEU A 120 -17.95 -12.01 -15.80
N SER A 121 -18.71 -12.13 -16.92
CA SER A 121 -19.17 -10.98 -17.69
C SER A 121 -20.09 -10.07 -16.88
N LYS A 122 -21.01 -10.65 -16.09
CA LYS A 122 -21.87 -9.88 -15.17
C LYS A 122 -21.08 -9.15 -14.10
N GLU A 123 -20.02 -9.77 -13.57
CA GLU A 123 -19.15 -9.13 -12.60
C GLU A 123 -18.37 -7.92 -13.14
N LEU A 124 -18.10 -7.89 -14.46
CA LEU A 124 -17.46 -6.76 -15.12
C LEU A 124 -18.43 -5.62 -15.43
N GLN A 125 -19.71 -5.86 -15.38
CA GLN A 125 -20.73 -4.86 -15.66
C GLN A 125 -21.31 -4.33 -14.35
N ILE A 126 -21.08 -3.05 -14.05
CA ILE A 126 -21.67 -2.35 -12.90
C ILE A 126 -22.49 -1.17 -13.42
N ALA A 127 -23.80 -1.24 -13.27
CA ALA A 127 -24.73 -0.29 -13.88
C ALA A 127 -24.46 -0.16 -15.39
N ASP A 128 -24.13 1.03 -15.87
CA ASP A 128 -23.81 1.33 -17.27
C ASP A 128 -22.29 1.35 -17.56
N LEU A 129 -21.46 0.88 -16.62
CA LEU A 129 -20.01 0.82 -16.74
C LEU A 129 -19.53 -0.62 -16.93
N ASN A 130 -18.84 -0.88 -18.05
CA ASN A 130 -18.04 -2.08 -18.23
C ASN A 130 -16.61 -1.81 -17.72
N LEU A 131 -16.19 -2.58 -16.73
CA LEU A 131 -14.89 -2.42 -16.04
C LEU A 131 -13.69 -2.96 -16.84
N SER A 132 -13.93 -3.66 -17.97
CA SER A 132 -12.86 -4.11 -18.87
C SER A 132 -12.41 -3.04 -19.88
N LYS A 133 -13.04 -1.86 -19.86
CA LYS A 133 -12.70 -0.72 -20.71
C LYS A 133 -11.28 -0.23 -20.44
N ASP A 134 -10.65 0.30 -21.49
CA ASP A 134 -9.34 0.92 -21.36
C ASP A 134 -9.38 2.23 -20.55
N ILE A 135 -8.20 2.73 -20.20
CA ILE A 135 -8.08 3.92 -19.32
C ILE A 135 -8.62 5.20 -20.00
N ARG A 136 -8.59 5.28 -21.35
CA ARG A 136 -9.10 6.42 -22.12
C ARG A 136 -10.63 6.42 -22.11
N GLU A 137 -11.23 5.26 -22.32
CA GLU A 137 -12.67 5.08 -22.24
C GLU A 137 -13.20 5.37 -20.83
N LEU A 138 -12.50 4.89 -19.78
CA LEU A 138 -12.84 5.22 -18.38
C LEU A 138 -12.78 6.71 -18.11
N LYS A 139 -11.79 7.42 -18.67
CA LYS A 139 -11.67 8.88 -18.53
C LYS A 139 -12.82 9.61 -19.23
N LEU A 140 -13.17 9.20 -20.45
CA LEU A 140 -14.32 9.76 -21.16
C LEU A 140 -15.63 9.52 -20.41
N PHE A 141 -15.82 8.31 -19.88
CA PHE A 141 -16.99 7.97 -19.07
C PHE A 141 -17.06 8.83 -17.79
N ALA A 142 -15.95 9.02 -17.11
CA ALA A 142 -15.86 9.89 -15.93
C ALA A 142 -16.25 11.34 -16.26
N LYS A 143 -15.75 11.88 -17.39
CA LYS A 143 -16.12 13.21 -17.88
C LYS A 143 -17.62 13.32 -18.17
N GLN A 144 -18.22 12.28 -18.78
CA GLN A 144 -19.65 12.24 -19.02
C GLN A 144 -20.45 12.30 -17.70
N LYS A 145 -20.02 11.56 -16.67
CA LYS A 145 -20.70 11.55 -15.34
C LYS A 145 -20.60 12.90 -14.63
N ALA A 146 -19.41 13.50 -14.61
CA ALA A 146 -19.22 14.84 -14.05
C ALA A 146 -20.12 15.87 -14.76
N ASN A 147 -20.13 15.86 -16.10
CA ASN A 147 -20.99 16.76 -16.90
C ASN A 147 -22.49 16.50 -16.69
N GLN A 148 -22.92 15.25 -16.51
CA GLN A 148 -24.30 14.92 -16.16
C GLN A 148 -24.68 15.50 -14.80
N CYS A 149 -23.81 15.35 -13.79
CA CYS A 149 -24.03 15.96 -12.49
C CYS A 149 -24.12 17.49 -12.59
N LEU A 150 -23.21 18.13 -13.32
CA LEU A 150 -23.21 19.58 -13.50
C LEU A 150 -24.48 20.09 -14.19
N ARG A 151 -24.83 19.51 -15.37
CA ARG A 151 -25.94 20.00 -16.20
C ARG A 151 -27.30 19.72 -15.56
N ASN A 152 -27.51 18.52 -15.04
CA ASN A 152 -28.81 18.09 -14.53
C ASN A 152 -29.14 18.64 -13.15
N THR A 153 -28.17 19.28 -12.48
CA THR A 153 -28.37 19.90 -11.16
C THR A 153 -28.29 21.43 -11.18
N ALA A 154 -28.12 22.05 -12.34
CA ALA A 154 -27.95 23.50 -12.45
C ALA A 154 -29.18 24.32 -11.98
N HIS A 155 -30.36 23.73 -12.05
CA HIS A 155 -31.63 24.37 -11.68
C HIS A 155 -32.25 23.82 -10.38
N LEU A 156 -31.56 22.91 -9.70
CA LEU A 156 -32.05 22.27 -8.48
C LEU A 156 -31.52 22.98 -7.24
N THR A 157 -32.25 22.83 -6.13
CA THR A 157 -31.73 23.22 -4.81
C THR A 157 -30.52 22.37 -4.45
N THR A 158 -29.71 22.83 -3.49
CA THR A 158 -28.51 22.09 -3.03
C THR A 158 -28.86 20.68 -2.59
N GLU A 159 -29.94 20.50 -1.85
CA GLU A 159 -30.40 19.20 -1.36
C GLU A 159 -30.84 18.27 -2.52
N GLN A 160 -31.69 18.76 -3.39
CA GLN A 160 -32.13 18.00 -4.58
C GLN A 160 -30.98 17.63 -5.50
N ALA A 161 -30.03 18.54 -5.69
CA ALA A 161 -28.83 18.30 -6.47
C ALA A 161 -27.93 17.22 -5.84
N PHE A 162 -27.78 17.26 -4.51
CA PHE A 162 -27.03 16.26 -3.75
C PHE A 162 -27.66 14.87 -3.91
N ASP A 163 -28.97 14.74 -3.66
CA ASP A 163 -29.69 13.45 -3.78
C ASP A 163 -29.58 12.86 -5.17
N TYR A 164 -29.72 13.70 -6.21
CA TYR A 164 -29.55 13.28 -7.60
C TYR A 164 -28.16 12.70 -7.85
N CYS A 165 -27.10 13.42 -7.43
CA CYS A 165 -25.72 13.01 -7.64
C CYS A 165 -25.35 11.78 -6.79
N LEU A 166 -25.81 11.74 -5.54
CA LEU A 166 -25.57 10.61 -4.64
C LEU A 166 -26.19 9.33 -5.20
N ASN A 167 -27.43 9.39 -5.65
CA ASN A 167 -28.11 8.23 -6.26
C ASN A 167 -27.35 7.70 -7.48
N LYS A 168 -26.76 8.59 -8.30
CA LYS A 168 -25.89 8.19 -9.41
C LYS A 168 -24.61 7.53 -8.95
N PHE A 169 -24.00 8.02 -7.86
CA PHE A 169 -22.75 7.55 -7.30
C PHE A 169 -22.92 6.17 -6.64
N GLU A 170 -23.99 5.98 -5.90
CA GLU A 170 -24.30 4.73 -5.20
C GLU A 170 -24.58 3.56 -6.16
N LYS A 171 -25.06 3.83 -7.39
CA LYS A 171 -25.24 2.79 -8.43
C LYS A 171 -23.96 2.00 -8.75
N TYR A 172 -22.79 2.60 -8.51
CA TYR A 172 -21.49 1.95 -8.70
C TYR A 172 -20.94 1.32 -7.41
N GLY A 173 -21.74 1.28 -6.34
CA GLY A 173 -21.31 0.76 -5.04
C GLY A 173 -20.39 1.72 -4.27
N PHE A 174 -20.37 2.99 -4.62
CA PHE A 174 -19.61 4.01 -3.92
C PHE A 174 -20.42 4.63 -2.78
N SER A 175 -19.73 5.07 -1.75
CA SER A 175 -20.30 5.86 -0.66
C SER A 175 -19.46 7.09 -0.40
N ILE A 176 -20.06 8.10 0.20
CA ILE A 176 -19.38 9.28 0.73
C ILE A 176 -19.26 9.16 2.26
N PRO A 177 -18.29 9.83 2.90
CA PRO A 177 -18.24 9.95 4.35
C PRO A 177 -19.52 10.57 4.91
N CYS A 178 -20.00 10.03 6.03
CA CYS A 178 -21.26 10.48 6.66
C CYS A 178 -21.21 11.91 7.23
N ASP A 179 -20.02 12.44 7.42
CA ASP A 179 -19.75 13.79 7.92
C ASP A 179 -19.46 14.82 6.82
N MET A 180 -19.59 14.42 5.53
CA MET A 180 -19.41 15.33 4.39
C MET A 180 -20.66 16.15 4.15
N THR A 181 -20.51 17.46 3.99
CA THR A 181 -21.64 18.35 3.65
C THR A 181 -22.11 18.16 2.22
N HIS A 182 -23.34 18.54 1.92
CA HIS A 182 -23.91 18.45 0.57
C HIS A 182 -23.12 19.29 -0.44
N VAL A 183 -22.64 20.48 -0.06
CA VAL A 183 -21.85 21.36 -0.92
C VAL A 183 -20.51 20.73 -1.29
N GLU A 184 -19.82 20.16 -0.32
CA GLU A 184 -18.54 19.45 -0.53
C GLU A 184 -18.72 18.25 -1.49
N ALA A 185 -19.74 17.43 -1.25
CA ALA A 185 -20.04 16.29 -2.10
C ALA A 185 -20.38 16.72 -3.53
N LEU A 186 -21.18 17.76 -3.71
CA LEU A 186 -21.54 18.30 -5.01
C LEU A 186 -20.32 18.80 -5.78
N THR A 187 -19.39 19.47 -5.10
CA THR A 187 -18.14 19.91 -5.72
C THR A 187 -17.36 18.73 -6.28
N LEU A 188 -17.24 17.62 -5.51
CA LEU A 188 -16.59 16.39 -5.95
C LEU A 188 -17.35 15.74 -7.14
N PHE A 189 -18.68 15.62 -7.05
CA PHE A 189 -19.48 14.99 -8.10
C PHE A 189 -19.44 15.73 -9.44
N ARG A 190 -19.15 17.03 -9.44
CA ARG A 190 -18.99 17.85 -10.65
C ARG A 190 -17.59 17.81 -11.23
N THR A 191 -16.64 17.08 -10.60
CA THR A 191 -15.22 17.01 -10.99
C THR A 191 -14.90 15.71 -11.76
N GLU A 192 -14.40 15.81 -13.00
CA GLU A 192 -13.97 14.66 -13.81
C GLU A 192 -12.94 13.80 -13.09
N LYS A 193 -11.90 14.41 -12.51
CA LYS A 193 -10.80 13.73 -11.80
C LYS A 193 -11.32 12.84 -10.66
N PHE A 194 -12.35 13.29 -9.94
CA PHE A 194 -12.97 12.51 -8.86
C PHE A 194 -13.58 11.20 -9.39
N TRP A 195 -14.45 11.28 -10.40
CA TRP A 195 -15.06 10.11 -11.04
C TRP A 195 -14.04 9.19 -11.65
N PHE A 196 -13.06 9.74 -12.36
CA PHE A 196 -12.00 8.96 -13.00
C PHE A 196 -11.20 8.15 -11.98
N ASN A 197 -10.78 8.75 -10.87
CA ASN A 197 -10.04 8.06 -9.81
C ASN A 197 -10.88 6.94 -9.18
N LYS A 198 -12.18 7.17 -8.97
CA LYS A 198 -13.10 6.14 -8.44
C LYS A 198 -13.27 4.98 -9.42
N PHE A 199 -13.55 5.26 -10.70
CA PHE A 199 -13.71 4.22 -11.70
C PHE A 199 -12.43 3.47 -12.01
N LYS A 200 -11.30 4.16 -12.11
CA LYS A 200 -9.98 3.52 -12.28
C LYS A 200 -9.71 2.54 -11.15
N THR A 201 -9.87 2.97 -9.90
CA THR A 201 -9.63 2.11 -8.74
C THR A 201 -10.57 0.90 -8.73
N LEU A 202 -11.86 1.11 -8.97
CA LEU A 202 -12.85 0.03 -9.03
C LEU A 202 -12.52 -0.98 -10.13
N ALA A 203 -12.21 -0.51 -11.35
CA ALA A 203 -11.84 -1.38 -12.47
C ALA A 203 -10.60 -2.21 -12.16
N MET A 204 -9.54 -1.57 -11.65
CA MET A 204 -8.30 -2.25 -11.31
C MET A 204 -8.50 -3.32 -10.22
N GLN A 205 -9.21 -2.99 -9.15
CA GLN A 205 -9.49 -3.93 -8.05
C GLN A 205 -10.37 -5.10 -8.51
N LYS A 206 -11.39 -4.82 -9.33
CA LYS A 206 -12.28 -5.85 -9.86
C LYS A 206 -11.57 -6.78 -10.85
N MET A 207 -10.77 -6.21 -11.75
CA MET A 207 -9.95 -7.00 -12.68
C MET A 207 -8.96 -7.91 -11.94
N GLU A 208 -8.35 -7.45 -10.88
CA GLU A 208 -7.46 -8.29 -10.07
C GLU A 208 -8.22 -9.39 -9.32
N SER A 209 -9.44 -9.10 -8.82
CA SER A 209 -10.32 -10.11 -8.24
C SER A 209 -10.69 -11.20 -9.24
N ILE A 210 -10.97 -10.83 -10.49
CA ILE A 210 -11.24 -11.76 -11.59
C ILE A 210 -9.99 -12.60 -11.92
N ARG A 211 -8.81 -12.00 -11.96
CA ARG A 211 -7.56 -12.75 -12.19
C ARG A 211 -7.30 -13.78 -11.10
N ARG A 212 -7.68 -13.51 -9.85
CA ARG A 212 -7.66 -14.51 -8.77
C ARG A 212 -8.62 -15.69 -9.08
N GLN A 213 -9.83 -15.43 -9.60
CA GLN A 213 -10.79 -16.45 -10.00
C GLN A 213 -10.34 -17.25 -11.23
N LEU A 214 -9.55 -16.62 -12.11
CA LEU A 214 -8.95 -17.26 -13.29
C LEU A 214 -7.68 -18.08 -12.99
N ASP A 215 -7.36 -18.32 -11.71
CA ASP A 215 -6.17 -19.03 -11.26
C ASP A 215 -4.84 -18.34 -11.67
N LEU A 216 -4.84 -17.01 -11.87
CA LEU A 216 -3.65 -16.25 -12.26
C LEU A 216 -2.84 -15.77 -11.07
N VAL A 217 -3.47 -15.69 -9.86
CA VAL A 217 -2.81 -15.27 -8.63
C VAL A 217 -2.79 -16.43 -7.65
N ASN A 218 -1.67 -17.12 -7.58
CA ASN A 218 -1.42 -18.23 -6.67
C ASN A 218 0.09 -18.56 -6.65
N GLN A 219 0.50 -19.47 -5.76
CA GLN A 219 1.89 -19.85 -5.58
C GLN A 219 2.56 -20.38 -6.86
N SER A 220 1.80 -21.09 -7.72
CA SER A 220 2.36 -21.78 -8.91
C SER A 220 2.52 -20.86 -10.13
N LYS A 221 1.77 -19.77 -10.22
CA LYS A 221 1.81 -18.82 -11.35
C LYS A 221 2.41 -17.48 -10.92
N SER A 222 1.66 -16.67 -10.21
CA SER A 222 2.09 -15.37 -9.75
C SER A 222 1.64 -15.15 -8.31
N ALA A 223 2.56 -15.21 -7.37
CA ALA A 223 2.26 -15.00 -5.97
C ALA A 223 1.98 -13.51 -5.70
N TYR A 224 1.09 -13.23 -4.73
CA TYR A 224 0.73 -11.92 -4.18
C TYR A 224 -0.19 -11.08 -5.06
N CYS A 225 0.13 -10.89 -6.33
CA CYS A 225 -0.71 -10.22 -7.33
C CYS A 225 -0.43 -10.77 -8.72
N SER A 226 -1.28 -10.45 -9.69
CA SER A 226 -1.10 -10.86 -11.07
C SER A 226 0.13 -10.18 -11.72
N ASP A 227 0.70 -10.83 -12.74
CA ASP A 227 1.81 -10.26 -13.50
C ASP A 227 1.40 -8.99 -14.26
N GLU A 228 0.12 -8.88 -14.65
CA GLU A 228 -0.41 -7.65 -15.24
C GLU A 228 -0.39 -6.50 -14.24
N ARG A 229 -0.78 -6.74 -12.96
CA ARG A 229 -0.69 -5.72 -11.92
C ARG A 229 0.75 -5.31 -11.66
N LEU A 230 1.68 -6.28 -11.67
CA LEU A 230 3.11 -6.01 -11.56
C LEU A 230 3.60 -5.09 -12.69
N ARG A 231 3.32 -5.44 -13.96
CA ARG A 231 3.71 -4.63 -15.12
C ARG A 231 3.15 -3.20 -15.04
N GLN A 232 1.87 -3.09 -14.70
CA GLN A 232 1.21 -1.79 -14.54
C GLN A 232 1.87 -0.95 -13.43
N HIS A 233 2.18 -1.56 -12.28
CA HIS A 233 2.82 -0.87 -11.16
C HIS A 233 4.24 -0.40 -11.51
N GLN A 234 5.01 -1.24 -12.21
CA GLN A 234 6.35 -0.88 -12.70
C GLN A 234 6.28 0.29 -13.69
N TRP A 235 5.29 0.26 -14.59
CA TRP A 235 5.07 1.37 -15.53
C TRP A 235 4.68 2.66 -14.79
N GLU A 236 3.74 2.59 -13.84
CA GLU A 236 3.34 3.74 -13.00
C GLU A 236 4.54 4.32 -12.25
N LYS A 237 5.43 3.49 -11.71
CA LYS A 237 6.67 3.93 -11.05
C LYS A 237 7.65 4.60 -12.02
N ALA A 238 7.86 4.01 -13.19
CA ALA A 238 8.77 4.58 -14.19
C ALA A 238 8.29 5.96 -14.66
N GLN A 239 6.98 6.12 -14.90
CA GLN A 239 6.40 7.41 -15.25
C GLN A 239 6.53 8.45 -14.13
N ALA A 240 6.36 8.03 -12.87
CA ALA A 240 6.53 8.92 -11.72
C ALA A 240 8.01 9.33 -11.55
N GLU A 241 8.95 8.42 -11.79
CA GLU A 241 10.39 8.72 -11.72
C GLU A 241 10.80 9.68 -12.84
N GLU A 242 10.38 9.44 -14.08
CA GLU A 242 10.60 10.33 -15.22
C GLU A 242 10.03 11.73 -14.95
N TYR A 243 8.81 11.80 -14.39
CA TYR A 243 8.22 13.08 -13.99
C TYR A 243 9.07 13.80 -12.94
N MET A 244 9.55 13.09 -11.91
CA MET A 244 10.36 13.68 -10.83
C MET A 244 11.75 14.13 -11.32
N GLN A 245 12.35 13.44 -12.30
CA GLN A 245 13.63 13.82 -12.89
C GLN A 245 13.57 15.16 -13.61
N ASN A 246 12.41 15.47 -14.19
CA ASN A 246 12.20 16.67 -15.00
C ASN A 246 11.56 17.83 -14.22
N LYS A 247 11.39 17.71 -12.89
CA LYS A 247 10.75 18.72 -12.06
C LYS A 247 11.67 19.25 -10.98
N TRP A 248 11.57 20.54 -10.75
CA TRP A 248 12.36 21.26 -9.77
C TRP A 248 11.47 22.13 -8.90
N PHE A 249 11.91 22.38 -7.69
CA PHE A 249 11.32 23.38 -6.82
C PHE A 249 12.27 24.58 -6.73
N CYS A 250 11.71 25.79 -6.83
CA CYS A 250 12.43 27.06 -6.62
C CYS A 250 11.79 27.79 -5.43
N SER A 251 12.60 28.20 -4.46
CA SER A 251 12.14 29.04 -3.36
C SER A 251 12.15 30.52 -3.76
N ALA A 252 11.45 31.37 -2.98
CA ALA A 252 11.49 32.81 -3.12
C ALA A 252 12.92 33.39 -2.99
N ASP A 253 13.78 32.70 -2.22
CA ASP A 253 15.19 33.08 -2.01
C ASP A 253 16.11 32.61 -3.14
N GLY A 254 15.58 32.03 -4.21
CA GLY A 254 16.36 31.53 -5.34
C GLY A 254 17.05 30.17 -5.12
N GLU A 255 16.67 29.40 -4.09
CA GLU A 255 17.17 28.04 -3.90
C GLU A 255 16.44 27.07 -4.86
N TYR A 256 17.19 26.19 -5.51
CA TYR A 256 16.67 25.16 -6.40
C TYR A 256 16.88 23.78 -5.82
N VAL A 257 15.83 22.95 -5.83
CA VAL A 257 15.88 21.57 -5.35
C VAL A 257 15.18 20.65 -6.35
N SER A 258 15.86 19.59 -6.78
CA SER A 258 15.26 18.57 -7.64
C SER A 258 14.13 17.85 -6.91
N MET A 259 13.00 17.61 -7.58
CA MET A 259 11.92 16.79 -7.03
C MET A 259 12.40 15.36 -6.73
N LEU A 260 13.33 14.84 -7.50
CA LEU A 260 13.94 13.52 -7.27
C LEU A 260 14.77 13.50 -5.97
N ASP A 261 15.52 14.57 -5.67
CA ASP A 261 16.28 14.66 -4.40
C ASP A 261 15.35 14.74 -3.20
N VAL A 262 14.24 15.47 -3.33
CA VAL A 262 13.19 15.49 -2.31
C VAL A 262 12.61 14.09 -2.08
N TYR A 263 12.30 13.36 -3.14
CA TYR A 263 11.83 11.97 -3.04
C TYR A 263 12.88 11.07 -2.38
N ASN A 264 14.14 11.16 -2.79
CA ASN A 264 15.23 10.31 -2.29
C ASN A 264 15.55 10.56 -0.81
N SER A 265 15.30 11.76 -0.31
CA SER A 265 15.59 12.16 1.07
C SER A 265 14.44 11.89 2.05
N ASN A 266 13.25 11.56 1.58
CA ASN A 266 12.09 11.37 2.44
C ASN A 266 11.62 9.89 2.52
N VAL A 267 10.61 9.62 3.36
CA VAL A 267 10.08 8.28 3.61
C VAL A 267 9.30 7.66 2.43
N SER A 268 9.11 8.39 1.33
CA SER A 268 8.61 7.81 0.07
C SER A 268 9.67 6.91 -0.56
N ASN A 269 10.96 7.19 -0.30
CA ASN A 269 12.04 6.29 -0.66
C ASN A 269 12.01 5.02 0.22
N PRO A 270 11.94 3.82 -0.36
CA PRO A 270 11.89 2.56 0.37
C PRO A 270 13.05 2.38 1.38
N LYS A 271 14.26 2.79 1.02
CA LYS A 271 15.45 2.69 1.90
C LYS A 271 15.32 3.57 3.14
N VAL A 272 14.88 4.82 2.98
CA VAL A 272 14.65 5.75 4.09
C VAL A 272 13.50 5.25 4.97
N ARG A 273 12.42 4.76 4.35
CA ARG A 273 11.28 4.18 5.07
C ARG A 273 11.67 2.97 5.90
N ARG A 274 12.45 2.04 5.34
CA ARG A 274 12.98 0.87 6.06
C ARG A 274 13.83 1.29 7.26
N ALA A 275 14.79 2.20 7.04
CA ALA A 275 15.67 2.69 8.11
C ALA A 275 14.88 3.33 9.25
N GLU A 276 13.88 4.18 8.95
CA GLU A 276 13.03 4.79 9.97
C GLU A 276 12.24 3.74 10.76
N LEU A 277 11.65 2.75 10.08
CA LEU A 277 10.93 1.67 10.75
C LEU A 277 11.83 0.89 11.70
N MET A 278 13.05 0.56 11.27
CA MET A 278 14.03 -0.17 12.09
C MET A 278 14.48 0.62 13.33
N VAL A 279 14.76 1.91 13.17
CA VAL A 279 15.09 2.81 14.30
C VAL A 279 13.94 2.84 15.32
N ARG A 280 12.72 2.99 14.86
CA ARG A 280 11.53 3.06 15.74
C ARG A 280 11.28 1.74 16.47
N ILE A 281 11.44 0.61 15.79
CA ILE A 281 11.26 -0.71 16.43
C ILE A 281 12.35 -0.93 17.48
N LYS A 282 13.61 -0.64 17.15
CA LYS A 282 14.73 -0.75 18.07
C LYS A 282 14.48 0.03 19.37
N GLY A 283 14.22 1.33 19.28
CA GLY A 283 13.97 2.13 20.48
C GLY A 283 12.67 1.76 21.21
N THR A 284 11.67 1.18 20.52
CA THR A 284 10.46 0.65 21.18
C THR A 284 10.77 -0.64 21.95
N GLU A 285 11.63 -1.51 21.44
CA GLU A 285 12.11 -2.71 22.13
C GLU A 285 12.96 -2.34 23.35
N GLU A 286 13.90 -1.40 23.20
CA GLU A 286 14.72 -0.87 24.30
C GLU A 286 13.84 -0.29 25.42
N TYR A 287 12.78 0.46 25.05
CA TYR A 287 11.79 0.94 26.02
C TYR A 287 11.06 -0.22 26.72
N SER A 288 10.68 -1.26 25.99
CA SER A 288 10.00 -2.42 26.58
C SER A 288 10.89 -3.16 27.60
N GLN A 289 12.19 -3.27 27.31
CA GLN A 289 13.17 -3.85 28.23
C GLN A 289 13.32 -3.00 29.50
N LEU A 290 13.38 -1.66 29.35
CA LEU A 290 13.46 -0.73 30.47
C LEU A 290 12.23 -0.83 31.41
N GLN A 291 11.05 -1.11 30.83
CA GLN A 291 9.80 -1.28 31.57
C GLN A 291 9.56 -2.72 32.05
N ASN A 292 10.47 -3.66 31.78
CA ASN A 292 10.29 -5.10 32.02
C ASN A 292 9.03 -5.66 31.35
N HIS A 293 8.70 -5.18 30.15
CA HIS A 293 7.57 -5.67 29.35
C HIS A 293 7.99 -6.87 28.50
N GLU A 294 7.03 -7.75 28.23
CA GLU A 294 7.21 -8.89 27.34
C GLU A 294 6.96 -8.51 25.89
N SER A 295 7.69 -9.18 24.99
CA SER A 295 7.52 -9.08 23.53
C SER A 295 6.83 -10.32 22.99
N TRP A 296 5.74 -10.12 22.25
CA TRP A 296 4.96 -11.20 21.67
C TRP A 296 4.75 -10.95 20.17
N PHE A 297 4.84 -12.02 19.40
CA PHE A 297 4.54 -12.00 17.96
C PHE A 297 3.27 -12.80 17.67
N TYR A 298 2.28 -12.14 17.10
CA TYR A 298 1.02 -12.75 16.73
C TYR A 298 0.85 -12.75 15.23
N THR A 299 0.21 -13.83 14.71
CA THR A 299 -0.22 -13.90 13.32
C THR A 299 -1.72 -14.12 13.27
N LEU A 300 -2.43 -13.25 12.56
CA LEU A 300 -3.87 -13.30 12.35
C LEU A 300 -4.14 -13.59 10.88
N THR A 301 -4.89 -14.65 10.59
CA THR A 301 -5.24 -15.07 9.22
C THR A 301 -6.77 -15.10 9.07
N THR A 302 -7.25 -14.75 7.88
CA THR A 302 -8.67 -14.77 7.54
C THR A 302 -9.24 -16.19 7.45
N PRO A 303 -10.58 -16.38 7.60
CA PRO A 303 -11.26 -17.63 7.28
C PRO A 303 -11.02 -18.11 5.84
N SER A 304 -11.11 -19.43 5.62
CA SER A 304 -10.85 -20.05 4.31
C SER A 304 -11.72 -19.49 3.17
N LYS A 305 -12.93 -19.00 3.46
CA LYS A 305 -13.83 -18.40 2.47
C LYS A 305 -13.25 -17.17 1.73
N TYR A 306 -12.21 -16.54 2.28
CA TYR A 306 -11.52 -15.40 1.66
C TYR A 306 -10.36 -15.81 0.73
N HIS A 307 -9.88 -17.06 0.88
CA HIS A 307 -8.75 -17.58 0.12
C HIS A 307 -9.19 -18.21 -1.19
N SER A 308 -8.67 -17.71 -2.32
CA SER A 308 -8.99 -18.28 -3.63
C SER A 308 -8.29 -19.62 -3.90
N HIS A 309 -7.11 -19.83 -3.31
CA HIS A 309 -6.30 -21.03 -3.49
C HIS A 309 -5.73 -21.54 -2.18
N TYR A 310 -5.52 -22.85 -2.12
CA TYR A 310 -4.72 -23.48 -1.07
C TYR A 310 -3.22 -23.23 -1.29
N PRO A 311 -2.36 -23.39 -0.27
CA PRO A 311 -0.91 -23.30 -0.41
C PRO A 311 -0.33 -24.26 -1.45
N SER A 312 -1.05 -25.33 -1.79
CA SER A 312 -0.68 -26.27 -2.87
C SER A 312 -0.91 -25.72 -4.29
N GLY A 313 -1.41 -24.48 -4.44
CA GLY A 313 -1.80 -23.87 -5.71
C GLY A 313 -3.13 -24.40 -6.28
N LYS A 314 -3.81 -25.31 -5.59
CA LYS A 314 -5.14 -25.81 -6.00
C LYS A 314 -6.22 -24.80 -5.64
N PRO A 315 -7.25 -24.58 -6.49
CA PRO A 315 -8.40 -23.76 -6.17
C PRO A 315 -9.08 -24.20 -4.86
N ASN A 316 -9.51 -23.24 -4.07
CA ASN A 316 -10.23 -23.51 -2.82
C ASN A 316 -11.76 -23.54 -3.08
N PRO A 317 -12.45 -24.66 -2.93
CA PRO A 317 -13.89 -24.77 -3.17
C PRO A 317 -14.74 -23.96 -2.18
N LYS A 318 -14.17 -23.55 -1.03
CA LYS A 318 -14.85 -22.71 -0.04
C LYS A 318 -14.78 -21.21 -0.37
N TYR A 319 -14.01 -20.82 -1.38
CA TYR A 319 -13.86 -19.41 -1.78
C TYR A 319 -15.19 -18.83 -2.24
N LYS A 320 -15.58 -17.71 -1.65
CA LYS A 320 -16.85 -17.02 -1.94
C LYS A 320 -16.67 -15.73 -2.75
N ALA A 321 -15.63 -15.66 -3.56
CA ALA A 321 -15.29 -14.49 -4.39
C ALA A 321 -15.13 -13.16 -3.61
N TYR A 322 -14.85 -13.23 -2.31
CA TYR A 322 -14.52 -12.05 -1.52
C TYR A 322 -13.29 -11.34 -2.07
N SER A 323 -13.35 -10.02 -2.10
CA SER A 323 -12.21 -9.20 -2.49
C SER A 323 -11.12 -9.20 -1.41
N VAL A 324 -9.92 -8.77 -1.80
CA VAL A 324 -8.82 -8.50 -0.86
C VAL A 324 -9.22 -7.43 0.17
N LYS A 325 -10.02 -6.45 -0.27
CA LYS A 325 -10.52 -5.40 0.62
C LYS A 325 -11.44 -5.98 1.69
N ASP A 326 -12.39 -6.83 1.33
CA ASP A 326 -13.30 -7.48 2.28
C ASP A 326 -12.53 -8.29 3.33
N ALA A 327 -11.50 -9.01 2.89
CA ALA A 327 -10.63 -9.79 3.78
C ALA A 327 -9.84 -8.88 4.75
N ASN A 328 -9.32 -7.75 4.27
CA ASN A 328 -8.62 -6.79 5.12
C ASN A 328 -9.57 -6.05 6.07
N ASP A 329 -10.76 -5.72 5.62
CA ASP A 329 -11.79 -5.07 6.44
C ASP A 329 -12.28 -6.03 7.56
N TYR A 330 -12.37 -7.34 7.27
CA TYR A 330 -12.61 -8.36 8.30
C TYR A 330 -11.53 -8.31 9.39
N LEU A 331 -10.25 -8.36 9.04
CA LEU A 331 -9.14 -8.29 10.02
C LEU A 331 -9.13 -6.96 10.78
N ASN A 332 -9.43 -5.84 10.11
CA ASN A 332 -9.58 -4.55 10.77
C ASN A 332 -10.71 -4.57 11.82
N GLY A 333 -11.85 -5.18 11.50
CA GLY A 333 -12.98 -5.33 12.43
C GLY A 333 -12.59 -6.13 13.67
N GLN A 334 -11.85 -7.24 13.49
CA GLN A 334 -11.38 -8.05 14.63
C GLN A 334 -10.42 -7.24 15.52
N TRP A 335 -9.50 -6.51 14.92
CA TRP A 335 -8.57 -5.65 15.65
C TRP A 335 -9.26 -4.50 16.40
N GLN A 336 -10.29 -3.89 15.81
CA GLN A 336 -11.07 -2.85 16.48
C GLN A 336 -11.79 -3.40 17.72
N LYS A 337 -12.38 -4.59 17.61
CA LYS A 337 -13.01 -5.28 18.74
C LYS A 337 -12.01 -5.59 19.85
N ALA A 338 -10.84 -6.14 19.48
CA ALA A 338 -9.76 -6.43 20.43
C ALA A 338 -9.29 -5.16 21.15
N ARG A 339 -9.05 -4.07 20.42
CA ARG A 339 -8.65 -2.80 21.02
C ARG A 339 -9.71 -2.24 21.97
N ALA A 340 -10.97 -2.25 21.58
CA ALA A 340 -12.06 -1.82 22.45
C ALA A 340 -12.15 -2.67 23.73
N GLN A 341 -11.78 -3.97 23.66
CA GLN A 341 -11.70 -4.83 24.84
C GLN A 341 -10.48 -4.46 25.72
N PHE A 342 -9.31 -4.20 25.11
CA PHE A 342 -8.13 -3.73 25.84
C PHE A 342 -8.44 -2.42 26.59
N ASP A 343 -9.09 -1.46 25.93
CA ASP A 343 -9.48 -0.20 26.56
C ASP A 343 -10.44 -0.42 27.76
N ARG A 344 -11.44 -1.30 27.63
CA ARG A 344 -12.38 -1.62 28.73
C ARG A 344 -11.70 -2.30 29.93
N GLU A 345 -10.70 -3.10 29.68
CA GLU A 345 -9.96 -3.84 30.71
C GLU A 345 -8.69 -3.12 31.18
N ASN A 346 -8.46 -1.88 30.76
CA ASN A 346 -7.25 -1.10 31.06
C ASN A 346 -5.96 -1.84 30.72
N ILE A 347 -5.95 -2.60 29.62
CA ILE A 347 -4.79 -3.34 29.16
C ILE A 347 -3.87 -2.42 28.36
N THR A 348 -2.59 -2.39 28.75
CA THR A 348 -1.55 -1.61 28.08
C THR A 348 -0.87 -2.43 26.99
N VAL A 349 -1.10 -2.08 25.72
CA VAL A 349 -0.47 -2.74 24.57
C VAL A 349 0.05 -1.69 23.59
N TYR A 350 1.28 -1.84 23.13
CA TYR A 350 1.87 -0.99 22.09
C TYR A 350 2.75 -1.82 21.17
N GLY A 351 3.06 -1.30 19.98
CA GLY A 351 3.87 -2.02 19.03
C GLY A 351 3.61 -1.66 17.58
N ILE A 352 3.78 -2.65 16.69
CA ILE A 352 3.61 -2.49 15.24
C ILE A 352 2.77 -3.62 14.65
N ARG A 353 1.93 -3.27 13.68
CA ARG A 353 1.24 -4.18 12.77
C ARG A 353 1.89 -4.14 11.40
N VAL A 354 2.12 -5.32 10.82
CA VAL A 354 2.51 -5.51 9.43
C VAL A 354 1.42 -6.28 8.71
N VAL A 355 1.00 -5.81 7.55
CA VAL A 355 0.01 -6.47 6.69
C VAL A 355 0.71 -7.02 5.47
N GLU A 356 0.58 -8.31 5.23
CA GLU A 356 1.16 -9.03 4.10
C GLU A 356 0.09 -9.74 3.26
N PRO A 357 0.31 -9.96 1.97
CA PRO A 357 -0.48 -10.89 1.19
C PRO A 357 0.01 -12.34 1.37
N HIS A 358 -0.91 -13.29 1.38
CA HIS A 358 -0.63 -14.68 1.06
C HIS A 358 -0.33 -14.83 -0.44
N HIS A 359 0.10 -16.03 -0.85
CA HIS A 359 0.37 -16.37 -2.24
C HIS A 359 -0.81 -16.07 -3.19
N ASP A 360 -2.05 -16.11 -2.71
CA ASP A 360 -3.28 -15.85 -3.45
C ASP A 360 -3.78 -14.40 -3.34
N GLY A 361 -2.97 -13.51 -2.76
CA GLY A 361 -3.29 -12.11 -2.52
C GLY A 361 -4.18 -11.84 -1.29
N THR A 362 -4.59 -12.88 -0.55
CA THR A 362 -5.41 -12.69 0.66
C THR A 362 -4.55 -12.11 1.79
N PRO A 363 -4.97 -11.01 2.46
CA PRO A 363 -4.18 -10.40 3.52
C PRO A 363 -4.12 -11.26 4.78
N HIS A 364 -2.98 -11.22 5.46
CA HIS A 364 -2.83 -11.65 6.83
C HIS A 364 -1.97 -10.65 7.60
N TRP A 365 -2.08 -10.68 8.92
CA TRP A 365 -1.46 -9.67 9.76
C TRP A 365 -0.44 -10.28 10.71
N HIS A 366 0.67 -9.60 10.84
CA HIS A 366 1.66 -9.82 11.88
C HIS A 366 1.63 -8.66 12.87
N LEU A 367 1.55 -8.99 14.16
CA LEU A 367 1.56 -8.01 15.22
C LEU A 367 2.78 -8.28 16.11
N MET A 368 3.70 -7.34 16.22
CA MET A 368 4.71 -7.31 17.26
C MET A 368 4.19 -6.43 18.38
N LEU A 369 3.83 -7.03 19.51
CA LEU A 369 3.22 -6.35 20.65
C LEU A 369 4.12 -6.43 21.87
N PHE A 370 4.16 -5.31 22.60
CA PHE A 370 4.83 -5.18 23.88
C PHE A 370 3.80 -4.89 24.96
N MET A 371 3.93 -5.53 26.14
CA MET A 371 2.95 -5.43 27.22
C MET A 371 3.54 -5.87 28.57
N PRO A 372 2.97 -5.42 29.70
CA PRO A 372 3.32 -5.96 31.01
C PRO A 372 3.12 -7.48 31.08
N PRO A 373 4.01 -8.23 31.76
CA PRO A 373 3.93 -9.70 31.83
C PRO A 373 2.59 -10.23 32.34
N HIS A 374 2.00 -9.58 33.34
CA HIS A 374 0.72 -10.00 33.96
C HIS A 374 -0.48 -9.82 33.01
N GLN A 375 -0.36 -9.07 31.91
CA GLN A 375 -1.42 -8.85 30.94
C GLN A 375 -1.31 -9.76 29.70
N SER A 376 -0.15 -10.40 29.49
CA SER A 376 0.15 -11.10 28.23
C SER A 376 -0.80 -12.29 27.95
N ALA A 377 -1.16 -13.04 29.00
CA ALA A 377 -2.13 -14.14 28.86
C ALA A 377 -3.51 -13.63 28.42
N ARG A 378 -3.98 -12.54 29.02
CA ARG A 378 -5.28 -11.95 28.69
C ARG A 378 -5.31 -11.34 27.28
N VAL A 379 -4.24 -10.65 26.88
CA VAL A 379 -4.09 -10.14 25.49
C VAL A 379 -4.16 -11.29 24.49
N THR A 380 -3.45 -12.38 24.75
CA THR A 380 -3.45 -13.56 23.88
C THR A 380 -4.84 -14.18 23.77
N GLU A 381 -5.56 -14.31 24.89
CA GLU A 381 -6.94 -14.83 24.94
C GLU A 381 -7.90 -13.96 24.12
N ILE A 382 -7.87 -12.64 24.29
CA ILE A 382 -8.72 -11.69 23.57
C ILE A 382 -8.46 -11.78 22.05
N LEU A 383 -7.20 -11.77 21.62
CA LEU A 383 -6.85 -11.88 20.21
C LEU A 383 -7.27 -13.23 19.62
N HIS A 384 -7.09 -14.32 20.36
CA HIS A 384 -7.52 -15.65 19.94
C HIS A 384 -9.05 -15.73 19.79
N GLN A 385 -9.80 -15.20 20.75
CA GLN A 385 -11.26 -15.18 20.72
C GLN A 385 -11.78 -14.50 19.45
N TYR A 386 -11.30 -13.28 19.14
CA TYR A 386 -11.75 -12.55 17.97
C TYR A 386 -11.23 -13.17 16.66
N ALA A 387 -10.02 -13.72 16.62
CA ALA A 387 -9.52 -14.41 15.43
C ALA A 387 -10.37 -15.63 15.03
N LEU A 388 -11.02 -16.27 16.01
CA LEU A 388 -11.88 -17.44 15.79
C LEU A 388 -13.38 -17.14 15.84
N GLU A 389 -13.79 -15.88 15.91
CA GLU A 389 -15.21 -15.49 16.05
C GLU A 389 -16.11 -16.02 14.91
N GLN A 390 -15.61 -16.08 13.68
CA GLN A 390 -16.35 -16.62 12.54
C GLN A 390 -15.83 -18.00 12.11
N ASP A 391 -16.73 -18.86 11.63
CA ASP A 391 -16.40 -20.18 11.09
C ASP A 391 -15.46 -20.99 12.01
N THR A 392 -15.69 -20.95 13.32
CA THR A 392 -14.85 -21.55 14.37
C THR A 392 -14.65 -23.05 14.17
N ASN A 393 -15.71 -23.75 13.70
CA ASN A 393 -15.72 -25.18 13.47
C ASN A 393 -15.05 -25.61 12.15
N GLU A 394 -14.47 -24.67 11.41
CA GLU A 394 -13.78 -24.99 10.18
C GLU A 394 -12.51 -25.83 10.47
N ARG A 395 -12.36 -26.95 9.74
CA ARG A 395 -11.19 -27.83 9.90
C ARG A 395 -9.89 -27.03 9.74
N GLY A 396 -9.08 -26.99 10.78
CA GLY A 396 -7.81 -26.28 10.83
C GLY A 396 -7.91 -24.80 11.24
N ALA A 397 -9.09 -24.29 11.60
CA ALA A 397 -9.26 -22.91 12.05
C ALA A 397 -8.37 -22.58 13.26
N ALA A 398 -8.44 -23.38 14.31
CA ALA A 398 -7.63 -23.17 15.52
C ALA A 398 -6.12 -23.16 15.26
N LYS A 399 -5.64 -23.99 14.31
CA LYS A 399 -4.21 -24.09 13.98
C LYS A 399 -3.72 -22.96 13.09
N ASN A 400 -4.54 -22.49 12.15
CA ASN A 400 -4.06 -21.64 11.03
C ASN A 400 -4.47 -20.19 11.15
N ARG A 401 -5.53 -19.84 11.90
CA ARG A 401 -6.04 -18.48 11.98
C ARG A 401 -5.34 -17.60 13.01
N PHE A 402 -4.81 -18.24 14.05
CA PHE A 402 -4.14 -17.55 15.15
C PHE A 402 -2.87 -18.28 15.52
N LYS A 403 -1.77 -17.54 15.62
CA LYS A 403 -0.53 -18.01 16.22
C LYS A 403 -0.04 -16.94 17.18
N ALA A 404 0.45 -17.34 18.33
CA ALA A 404 1.07 -16.50 19.34
C ALA A 404 2.44 -17.07 19.69
N GLU A 405 3.46 -16.24 19.65
CA GLU A 405 4.82 -16.64 19.97
C GLU A 405 5.47 -15.58 20.87
N LYS A 406 5.90 -15.99 22.06
CA LYS A 406 6.66 -15.13 22.94
C LYS A 406 8.08 -15.03 22.41
N ILE A 407 8.58 -13.80 22.28
CA ILE A 407 9.96 -13.53 21.89
C ILE A 407 10.81 -13.52 23.15
N THR A 408 11.73 -14.44 23.22
CA THR A 408 12.68 -14.63 24.33
C THR A 408 14.09 -14.39 23.83
N SER A 409 15.03 -14.11 24.72
CA SER A 409 16.41 -13.75 24.38
C SER A 409 17.14 -14.82 23.55
N ASP A 410 16.79 -16.09 23.73
CA ASP A 410 17.29 -17.21 22.94
C ASP A 410 16.83 -17.20 21.47
N LYS A 411 15.68 -16.55 21.18
CA LYS A 411 15.14 -16.38 19.82
C LYS A 411 15.64 -15.11 19.11
N GLY A 412 16.42 -14.30 19.80
CA GLY A 412 16.91 -13.01 19.32
C GLY A 412 16.03 -11.83 19.73
N SER A 413 16.33 -10.65 19.17
CA SER A 413 15.59 -9.43 19.47
C SER A 413 14.25 -9.37 18.70
N ALA A 414 13.25 -8.67 19.27
CA ALA A 414 11.99 -8.37 18.57
C ALA A 414 12.24 -7.59 17.28
N GLN A 415 13.25 -6.70 17.28
CA GLN A 415 13.71 -6.00 16.10
C GLN A 415 14.17 -6.97 15.00
N ALA A 416 15.02 -7.96 15.33
CA ALA A 416 15.51 -8.93 14.36
C ALA A 416 14.35 -9.79 13.80
N TYR A 417 13.41 -10.16 14.67
CA TYR A 417 12.25 -10.97 14.25
C TYR A 417 11.37 -10.24 13.24
N ILE A 418 11.04 -8.97 13.47
CA ILE A 418 10.18 -8.18 12.57
C ILE A 418 10.94 -7.68 11.33
N ALA A 419 12.28 -7.56 11.38
CA ALA A 419 13.10 -7.05 10.27
C ALA A 419 12.87 -7.82 8.97
N LYS A 420 12.74 -9.15 9.04
CA LYS A 420 12.42 -10.00 7.91
C LYS A 420 11.14 -9.55 7.18
N TYR A 421 10.09 -9.26 7.96
CA TYR A 421 8.81 -8.82 7.41
C TYR A 421 8.90 -7.41 6.82
N ILE A 422 9.70 -6.53 7.41
CA ILE A 422 9.93 -5.19 6.88
C ILE A 422 10.67 -5.25 5.54
N CYS A 423 11.77 -5.99 5.47
CA CYS A 423 12.56 -6.14 4.24
C CYS A 423 11.72 -6.78 3.13
N LYS A 424 11.02 -7.87 3.42
CA LYS A 424 10.14 -8.56 2.46
C LYS A 424 9.07 -7.64 1.87
N ASN A 425 8.51 -6.73 2.67
CA ASN A 425 7.38 -5.90 2.27
C ASN A 425 7.76 -4.52 1.69
N ILE A 426 9.04 -4.13 1.74
CA ILE A 426 9.49 -2.81 1.27
C ILE A 426 10.31 -2.92 0.00
N ASP A 427 11.45 -3.62 0.05
CA ASP A 427 12.44 -3.61 -1.04
C ASP A 427 13.14 -4.96 -1.27
N GLY A 428 12.90 -5.96 -0.44
CA GLY A 428 13.54 -7.29 -0.54
C GLY A 428 15.04 -7.29 -0.19
N GLU A 429 15.60 -6.19 0.27
CA GLU A 429 17.02 -6.11 0.66
C GLU A 429 17.32 -7.07 1.82
N PHE A 430 18.51 -7.66 1.80
CA PHE A 430 19.00 -8.65 2.76
C PHE A 430 18.26 -10.00 2.73
N LEU A 431 17.47 -10.25 1.69
CA LEU A 431 16.82 -11.54 1.45
C LEU A 431 17.14 -12.00 0.04
N ASP A 432 17.51 -13.27 -0.12
CA ASP A 432 17.73 -13.88 -1.45
C ASP A 432 16.41 -14.29 -2.08
N THR A 433 15.56 -14.94 -1.29
CA THR A 433 14.26 -15.45 -1.74
C THR A 433 13.14 -15.10 -0.76
N ASP A 434 11.93 -15.11 -1.29
CA ASP A 434 10.71 -15.01 -0.48
C ASP A 434 10.34 -16.38 0.16
N THR A 435 9.20 -16.43 0.84
CA THR A 435 8.68 -17.65 1.49
C THR A 435 8.39 -18.79 0.49
N TYR A 436 8.23 -18.47 -0.78
CA TYR A 436 7.86 -19.43 -1.85
C TYR A 436 9.01 -19.73 -2.81
N GLY A 437 10.23 -19.22 -2.53
CA GLY A 437 11.43 -19.46 -3.35
C GLY A 437 11.56 -18.50 -4.54
N ASN A 438 10.75 -17.45 -4.63
CA ASN A 438 10.89 -16.44 -5.66
C ASN A 438 11.94 -15.39 -5.26
N ASP A 439 12.48 -14.68 -6.25
CA ASP A 439 13.38 -13.53 -6.00
C ASP A 439 12.73 -12.52 -5.03
N ALA A 440 13.46 -12.17 -3.97
CA ALA A 440 12.92 -11.32 -2.89
C ALA A 440 12.61 -9.89 -3.34
N LYS A 441 13.40 -9.33 -4.29
CA LYS A 441 13.19 -7.96 -4.78
C LYS A 441 11.95 -7.89 -5.67
N VAL A 442 11.78 -8.88 -6.56
CA VAL A 442 10.57 -8.99 -7.40
C VAL A 442 9.33 -9.18 -6.51
N SER A 443 9.43 -10.03 -5.50
CA SER A 443 8.36 -10.26 -4.53
C SER A 443 7.98 -9.00 -3.75
N ALA A 444 8.95 -8.19 -3.32
CA ALA A 444 8.69 -6.91 -2.66
C ALA A 444 7.96 -5.91 -3.58
N ILE A 445 8.31 -5.87 -4.87
CA ILE A 445 7.60 -5.04 -5.85
C ILE A 445 6.15 -5.52 -6.01
N LYS A 446 5.91 -6.84 -6.12
CA LYS A 446 4.56 -7.44 -6.19
C LYS A 446 3.73 -7.11 -4.94
N ILE A 447 4.32 -7.23 -3.75
CA ILE A 447 3.67 -6.92 -2.48
C ILE A 447 3.33 -5.42 -2.40
N THR A 448 4.22 -4.54 -2.85
CA THR A 448 3.97 -3.10 -2.92
C THR A 448 2.86 -2.77 -3.94
N ALA A 449 2.86 -3.43 -5.10
CA ALA A 449 1.82 -3.29 -6.12
C ALA A 449 0.45 -3.73 -5.60
N TRP A 450 0.40 -4.83 -4.84
CA TRP A 450 -0.78 -5.31 -4.16
C TRP A 450 -1.29 -4.30 -3.12
N ALA A 451 -0.42 -3.85 -2.22
CA ALA A 451 -0.80 -2.90 -1.17
C ALA A 451 -1.32 -1.57 -1.73
N SER A 452 -0.65 -1.06 -2.78
CA SER A 452 -1.05 0.15 -3.50
C SER A 452 -2.43 0.02 -4.15
N LEU A 453 -2.71 -1.13 -4.79
CA LEU A 453 -3.99 -1.38 -5.46
C LEU A 453 -5.19 -1.30 -4.50
N TYR A 454 -5.04 -1.86 -3.32
CA TYR A 454 -6.11 -1.94 -2.32
C TYR A 454 -6.04 -0.84 -1.26
N ASN A 455 -5.12 0.10 -1.39
CA ASN A 455 -4.85 1.17 -0.42
C ASN A 455 -4.63 0.63 1.00
N ILE A 456 -3.84 -0.45 1.11
CA ILE A 456 -3.55 -1.12 2.37
C ILE A 456 -2.35 -0.46 3.04
N ARG A 457 -2.55 0.05 4.25
CA ARG A 457 -1.47 0.52 5.11
C ARG A 457 -0.69 -0.67 5.68
N GLN A 458 0.42 -1.02 5.04
CA GLN A 458 1.21 -2.20 5.39
C GLN A 458 1.82 -2.13 6.79
N PHE A 459 2.27 -0.95 7.24
CA PHE A 459 2.92 -0.76 8.53
C PHE A 459 2.16 0.27 9.36
N GLN A 460 1.80 -0.10 10.57
CA GLN A 460 1.12 0.80 11.49
C GLN A 460 1.59 0.58 12.91
N PHE A 461 2.22 1.60 13.49
CA PHE A 461 2.48 1.65 14.92
C PHE A 461 1.25 2.11 15.68
N PHE A 462 1.12 1.66 16.92
CA PHE A 462 0.07 2.09 17.84
C PHE A 462 0.63 2.15 19.27
N GLY A 463 -0.02 2.93 20.14
CA GLY A 463 0.45 3.19 21.49
C GLY A 463 1.72 4.03 21.58
N LEU A 464 2.25 4.58 20.48
CA LEU A 464 3.50 5.33 20.40
C LEU A 464 3.28 6.81 20.06
N PRO A 465 4.23 7.71 20.34
CA PRO A 465 4.14 9.11 19.97
C PRO A 465 4.18 9.33 18.46
N SER A 466 3.79 10.55 18.04
CA SER A 466 3.68 10.92 16.63
C SER A 466 5.04 10.91 15.93
N VAL A 467 5.12 10.17 14.81
CA VAL A 467 6.29 10.21 13.92
C VAL A 467 6.37 11.52 13.11
N SER A 468 5.27 12.25 12.97
CA SER A 468 5.29 13.53 12.25
C SER A 468 6.14 14.56 12.99
N LEU A 469 6.01 14.63 14.33
CA LEU A 469 6.86 15.48 15.16
C LEU A 469 8.34 15.07 15.07
N TRP A 470 8.62 13.76 15.19
CA TRP A 470 9.96 13.20 15.00
C TRP A 470 10.60 13.64 13.68
N ARG A 471 9.86 13.52 12.58
CA ARG A 471 10.33 13.93 11.25
C ARG A 471 10.53 15.44 11.14
N GLN A 472 9.65 16.23 11.76
CA GLN A 472 9.78 17.68 11.75
C GLN A 472 11.00 18.16 12.51
N LEU A 473 11.28 17.61 13.70
CA LEU A 473 12.45 17.92 14.49
C LEU A 473 13.76 17.62 13.74
N ARG A 474 13.81 16.54 12.97
CA ARG A 474 14.98 16.17 12.14
C ARG A 474 15.26 17.12 10.98
N LYS A 475 14.35 18.00 10.64
CA LYS A 475 14.54 19.04 9.61
C LYS A 475 15.25 20.27 10.17
N ILE A 476 15.18 20.48 11.49
CA ILE A 476 15.80 21.62 12.16
C ILE A 476 17.28 21.32 12.37
N ASN A 477 18.14 22.08 11.69
CA ASN A 477 19.58 21.87 11.66
C ASN A 477 20.40 22.80 12.59
N HIS A 478 19.71 23.59 13.41
CA HIS A 478 20.31 24.52 14.38
C HIS A 478 19.76 24.26 15.79
N THR A 479 20.41 24.87 16.78
CA THR A 479 20.02 24.80 18.18
C THR A 479 18.75 25.64 18.40
N ILE A 480 17.83 25.10 19.18
CA ILE A 480 16.61 25.79 19.63
C ILE A 480 16.86 26.33 21.04
N ASP A 481 16.40 27.55 21.33
CA ASP A 481 16.60 28.20 22.63
C ASP A 481 15.85 27.49 23.78
N ASP A 482 14.70 26.87 23.49
CA ASP A 482 13.99 25.99 24.45
C ASP A 482 14.82 24.72 24.72
N ILE A 483 15.33 24.60 25.94
CA ILE A 483 16.26 23.52 26.34
C ILE A 483 15.62 22.15 26.20
N GLU A 484 14.35 21.97 26.57
CA GLU A 484 13.66 20.67 26.52
C GLU A 484 13.36 20.28 25.07
N LEU A 485 12.86 21.24 24.29
CA LEU A 485 12.59 21.01 22.87
C LEU A 485 13.89 20.75 22.08
N ASN A 486 14.99 21.43 22.43
CA ASN A 486 16.28 21.18 21.81
C ASN A 486 16.84 19.78 22.16
N LYS A 487 16.67 19.29 23.39
CA LYS A 487 17.01 17.90 23.73
C LYS A 487 16.18 16.90 22.91
N LEU A 488 14.88 17.16 22.75
CA LEU A 488 13.99 16.34 21.93
C LEU A 488 14.43 16.33 20.45
N ARG A 489 14.84 17.51 19.92
CA ARG A 489 15.41 17.65 18.58
C ARG A 489 16.70 16.85 18.43
N GLN A 490 17.61 16.95 19.41
CA GLN A 490 18.87 16.21 19.39
C GLN A 490 18.64 14.69 19.41
N ALA A 491 17.70 14.19 20.22
CA ALA A 491 17.32 12.78 20.23
C ALA A 491 16.79 12.35 18.86
N ALA A 492 15.94 13.17 18.23
CA ALA A 492 15.44 12.89 16.89
C ALA A 492 16.56 12.89 15.83
N ASP A 493 17.48 13.84 15.89
CA ASP A 493 18.59 14.00 14.96
C ASP A 493 19.61 12.86 15.08
N ALA A 494 19.93 12.44 16.31
CA ALA A 494 20.75 11.27 16.62
C ALA A 494 20.11 9.93 16.28
N SER A 495 18.85 9.91 15.83
CA SER A 495 18.07 8.68 15.60
C SER A 495 17.85 7.86 16.89
N ASP A 496 17.83 8.50 18.05
CA ASP A 496 17.54 7.90 19.36
C ASP A 496 16.01 7.92 19.63
N TRP A 497 15.33 6.86 19.17
CA TRP A 497 13.89 6.73 19.38
C TRP A 497 13.53 6.45 20.84
N LEU A 498 14.42 5.81 21.62
CA LEU A 498 14.17 5.58 23.05
C LEU A 498 14.12 6.89 23.83
N ALA A 499 15.13 7.74 23.69
CA ALA A 499 15.15 9.06 24.33
C ALA A 499 13.95 9.89 23.91
N TYR A 500 13.62 9.92 22.60
CA TYR A 500 12.43 10.59 22.08
C TYR A 500 11.14 10.06 22.74
N LEU A 501 10.98 8.74 22.84
CA LEU A 501 9.80 8.10 23.43
C LEU A 501 9.64 8.46 24.91
N LEU A 502 10.73 8.43 25.68
CA LEU A 502 10.75 8.81 27.11
C LEU A 502 10.34 10.29 27.28
N MET A 503 10.95 11.19 26.52
CA MET A 503 10.64 12.63 26.57
C MET A 503 9.22 12.95 26.11
N MET A 504 8.62 12.11 25.26
CA MET A 504 7.23 12.22 24.84
C MET A 504 6.22 11.63 25.83
N GLY A 505 6.67 11.25 27.05
CA GLY A 505 5.84 10.70 28.11
C GLY A 505 5.62 9.19 28.04
N GLY A 506 6.31 8.47 27.15
CA GLY A 506 6.20 7.02 27.03
C GLY A 506 5.07 6.55 26.08
N THR A 507 4.55 5.36 26.34
CA THR A 507 3.54 4.69 25.51
C THR A 507 2.11 4.92 26.01
N ASN A 508 1.12 4.76 25.13
CA ASN A 508 -0.32 4.83 25.42
C ASN A 508 -0.82 6.17 26.03
N ILE A 509 -0.01 7.23 25.95
CA ILE A 509 -0.41 8.58 26.36
C ILE A 509 -1.34 9.19 25.30
N ARG A 510 -2.44 9.79 25.71
CA ARG A 510 -3.37 10.47 24.79
C ARG A 510 -2.67 11.64 24.10
N LYS A 511 -3.09 11.92 22.87
CA LYS A 511 -2.46 12.98 22.06
C LYS A 511 -2.49 14.34 22.76
N SER A 512 -3.56 14.67 23.49
CA SER A 512 -3.74 15.92 24.26
C SER A 512 -2.84 16.03 25.50
N GLU A 513 -2.35 14.88 26.02
CA GLU A 513 -1.54 14.81 27.24
C GLU A 513 -0.03 14.75 26.93
N ARG A 514 0.35 14.73 25.66
CA ARG A 514 1.74 14.68 25.25
C ARG A 514 2.44 16.01 25.48
N PRO A 515 3.69 16.01 26.01
CA PRO A 515 4.44 17.24 26.31
C PRO A 515 4.68 18.11 25.08
N PHE A 516 4.79 17.49 23.89
CA PHE A 516 5.08 18.19 22.65
C PHE A 516 4.12 17.75 21.55
N ALA A 517 3.67 18.70 20.74
CA ALA A 517 2.77 18.49 19.62
C ALA A 517 3.14 19.40 18.44
N ILE A 518 2.72 19.04 17.23
CA ILE A 518 2.76 19.94 16.08
C ILE A 518 1.45 20.71 16.04
N GLU A 519 1.54 22.01 15.92
CA GLU A 519 0.44 22.88 15.61
C GLU A 519 0.34 23.11 14.12
N TYR A 520 -0.86 23.09 13.61
CA TYR A 520 -1.14 23.22 12.19
C TYR A 520 -2.06 24.40 11.94
N GLU A 521 -1.70 25.23 10.99
CA GLU A 521 -2.63 26.12 10.33
C GLU A 521 -3.30 25.38 9.18
N LYS A 522 -4.60 25.49 9.06
CA LYS A 522 -5.35 24.91 7.96
C LYS A 522 -5.56 25.96 6.90
N GLN A 523 -5.02 25.68 5.71
CA GLN A 523 -5.23 26.53 4.55
C GLN A 523 -6.50 26.07 3.83
N LEU A 524 -7.52 26.90 3.83
CA LEU A 524 -8.69 26.71 2.98
C LEU A 524 -8.23 26.91 1.53
N LYS A 525 -8.43 25.89 0.69
CA LYS A 525 -8.24 26.05 -0.76
C LYS A 525 -9.33 26.94 -1.33
N GLU A 526 -9.06 27.55 -2.49
CA GLU A 526 -10.01 28.35 -3.29
C GLU A 526 -11.41 27.73 -3.42
N LEU A 527 -11.47 26.38 -3.39
CA LEU A 527 -12.73 25.62 -3.40
C LEU A 527 -13.67 25.92 -2.24
N TYR A 528 -13.14 26.44 -1.12
CA TYR A 528 -13.86 26.73 0.12
C TYR A 528 -13.70 28.19 0.56
N GLU A 529 -13.20 29.08 -0.29
CA GLU A 529 -12.96 30.49 0.04
C GLU A 529 -14.22 31.24 0.53
N HIS A 530 -15.40 30.73 0.14
CA HIS A 530 -16.69 31.31 0.50
C HIS A 530 -17.42 30.53 1.61
N VAL A 531 -16.74 29.55 2.25
CA VAL A 531 -17.34 28.70 3.28
C VAL A 531 -16.66 28.99 4.60
N GLU A 532 -17.44 29.43 5.59
CA GLU A 532 -16.91 29.63 6.95
C GLU A 532 -16.26 28.33 7.47
N PRO A 533 -15.04 28.40 8.02
CA PRO A 533 -14.29 27.20 8.48
C PRO A 533 -15.09 26.33 9.45
N GLU A 534 -15.94 26.95 10.26
CA GLU A 534 -16.77 26.28 11.26
C GLU A 534 -17.92 25.47 10.65
N SER A 535 -18.31 25.78 9.41
CA SER A 535 -19.36 25.07 8.68
C SER A 535 -18.86 23.88 7.88
N LEU A 536 -17.53 23.66 7.81
CA LEU A 536 -16.94 22.51 7.13
C LEU A 536 -17.16 21.22 7.91
N SER A 537 -17.46 20.15 7.21
CA SER A 537 -17.50 18.82 7.81
C SER A 537 -16.13 18.41 8.38
N LYS A 538 -16.13 17.47 9.34
CA LYS A 538 -14.86 16.87 9.82
C LYS A 538 -14.04 16.28 8.66
N HIS A 539 -14.69 15.74 7.64
CA HIS A 539 -14.04 15.15 6.48
C HIS A 539 -13.29 16.22 5.68
N ALA A 540 -13.95 17.29 5.26
CA ALA A 540 -13.31 18.38 4.54
C ALA A 540 -12.26 19.07 5.41
N TYR A 541 -12.58 19.35 6.66
CA TYR A 541 -11.66 19.95 7.62
C TYR A 541 -10.38 19.11 7.82
N ASN A 542 -10.46 17.78 7.78
CA ASN A 542 -9.29 16.90 7.87
C ASN A 542 -8.51 16.77 6.55
N ASN A 543 -9.14 17.05 5.42
CA ASN A 543 -8.52 16.97 4.09
C ASN A 543 -8.02 18.32 3.56
N VAL A 544 -8.28 19.42 4.26
CA VAL A 544 -7.69 20.72 3.94
C VAL A 544 -6.16 20.62 4.08
N PRO A 545 -5.37 21.18 3.14
CA PRO A 545 -3.94 21.28 3.30
C PRO A 545 -3.56 21.94 4.61
N LYS A 546 -2.59 21.38 5.29
CA LYS A 546 -2.15 21.84 6.62
C LYS A 546 -0.72 22.32 6.51
N THR A 547 -0.51 23.58 6.86
CA THR A 547 0.83 24.11 7.07
C THR A 547 1.22 23.93 8.52
N ILE A 548 2.44 23.48 8.77
CA ILE A 548 2.94 23.37 10.14
C ILE A 548 3.28 24.77 10.62
N LEU A 549 2.57 25.23 11.65
CA LEU A 549 2.75 26.57 12.21
C LEU A 549 3.87 26.59 13.23
N SER A 550 3.82 25.66 14.18
CA SER A 550 4.78 25.63 15.27
C SER A 550 4.92 24.23 15.90
N VAL A 551 5.93 24.09 16.75
CA VAL A 551 6.04 22.97 17.68
C VAL A 551 5.66 23.48 19.08
N SER A 552 4.49 23.02 19.57
CA SER A 552 3.95 23.33 20.92
C SER A 552 3.87 24.83 21.23
N ALA A 553 3.60 25.68 20.24
CA ALA A 553 3.68 27.14 20.34
C ALA A 553 5.03 27.71 20.84
N ARG A 554 6.03 26.83 21.05
CA ARG A 554 7.36 27.22 21.57
C ARG A 554 8.38 27.51 20.48
N TYR A 555 8.19 26.92 19.30
CA TYR A 555 9.10 27.08 18.17
C TYR A 555 8.31 27.25 16.87
N PRO A 556 8.29 28.46 16.28
CA PRO A 556 7.64 28.70 15.00
C PRO A 556 8.41 27.98 13.88
N ILE A 557 7.69 27.43 12.92
CA ILE A 557 8.26 26.81 11.74
C ILE A 557 8.15 27.78 10.57
N GLU A 558 9.28 28.19 10.05
CA GLU A 558 9.32 28.97 8.81
C GLU A 558 8.96 28.07 7.62
N ASN A 559 7.89 28.38 6.96
CA ASN A 559 7.43 27.68 5.78
C ASN A 559 7.90 28.44 4.53
N LYS A 560 8.95 27.96 3.88
CA LYS A 560 9.36 28.51 2.59
C LYS A 560 8.32 28.17 1.53
N GLN A 561 7.95 29.17 0.74
CA GLN A 561 7.13 28.96 -0.45
C GLN A 561 7.99 28.43 -1.58
N TRP A 562 7.50 27.42 -2.29
CA TRP A 562 8.20 26.76 -3.38
C TRP A 562 7.34 26.75 -4.63
N LEU A 563 7.90 27.17 -5.75
CA LEU A 563 7.30 27.08 -7.07
C LEU A 563 7.80 25.82 -7.77
N LEU A 564 6.90 25.12 -8.44
CA LEU A 564 7.23 23.96 -9.26
C LEU A 564 7.63 24.43 -10.66
N LEU A 565 8.82 24.05 -11.12
CA LEU A 565 9.37 24.38 -12.43
C LEU A 565 9.58 23.10 -13.27
N GLU A 566 9.47 23.25 -14.58
CA GLU A 566 9.70 22.15 -15.54
C GLU A 566 11.19 21.85 -15.76
N SER A 567 12.07 22.85 -15.58
CA SER A 567 13.51 22.73 -15.81
C SER A 567 14.27 23.84 -15.08
N PRO A 568 15.54 23.59 -14.64
CA PRO A 568 16.42 24.64 -14.15
C PRO A 568 16.77 25.68 -15.20
N ALA A 569 16.59 25.37 -16.50
CA ALA A 569 16.86 26.29 -17.60
C ALA A 569 15.79 27.39 -17.75
N GLU A 570 14.65 27.27 -17.09
CA GLU A 570 13.68 28.34 -16.91
C GLU A 570 14.09 29.34 -15.82
N ARG A 571 15.41 29.50 -15.56
CA ARG A 571 15.94 30.52 -14.68
C ARG A 571 15.54 31.88 -15.23
N VAL A 572 14.57 32.48 -14.57
CA VAL A 572 14.20 33.87 -14.82
C VAL A 572 15.31 34.70 -14.23
N ASP A 573 15.97 35.50 -15.06
CA ASP A 573 17.04 36.46 -14.67
C ASP A 573 16.54 37.56 -13.71
N SER A 574 15.28 37.44 -13.24
CA SER A 574 14.68 38.32 -12.24
C SER A 574 13.65 37.51 -11.44
N PRO A 575 13.59 37.67 -10.11
CA PRO A 575 12.59 36.99 -9.32
C PRO A 575 11.20 37.46 -9.78
N PRO A 576 10.26 36.53 -10.03
CA PRO A 576 8.89 36.90 -10.34
C PRO A 576 8.21 37.36 -9.06
N PHE A 577 8.04 38.65 -8.88
CA PHE A 577 7.19 39.24 -7.87
C PHE A 577 6.35 40.36 -8.48
N PRO A 578 5.06 40.48 -8.06
CA PRO A 578 4.39 39.90 -6.91
C PRO A 578 3.42 38.77 -7.30
N TRP A 579 3.22 37.86 -6.37
CA TRP A 579 2.20 36.82 -6.43
C TRP A 579 0.80 37.44 -6.36
N GLU A 580 0.14 37.57 -7.50
CA GLU A 580 -1.30 37.73 -7.60
C GLU A 580 -1.83 36.64 -8.54
N GLY A 581 -2.41 35.59 -7.95
CA GLY A 581 -3.47 34.77 -8.51
C GLY A 581 -3.25 34.11 -9.87
N ARG A 582 -2.26 33.20 -10.05
CA ARG A 582 -2.28 32.26 -11.20
C ARG A 582 -2.39 30.82 -10.71
N THR A 583 -3.45 30.16 -11.17
CA THR A 583 -3.71 28.75 -10.94
C THR A 583 -2.79 27.88 -11.80
N VAL A 584 -2.50 26.67 -11.35
CA VAL A 584 -1.60 25.67 -11.99
C VAL A 584 -1.99 25.30 -13.43
N ASP A 585 -3.17 25.70 -13.89
CA ASP A 585 -3.71 25.38 -15.22
C ASP A 585 -3.30 26.35 -16.35
N GLU A 586 -2.68 27.48 -16.05
CA GLU A 586 -2.30 28.47 -17.06
C GLU A 586 -0.90 28.31 -17.69
N VAL A 587 -0.08 27.38 -17.18
CA VAL A 587 1.32 27.20 -17.63
C VAL A 587 1.47 26.21 -18.80
N SER A 588 0.38 25.61 -19.29
CA SER A 588 0.44 24.57 -20.34
C SER A 588 0.38 25.08 -21.79
N GLY A 589 0.54 26.36 -22.05
CA GLY A 589 0.40 26.96 -23.37
C GLY A 589 1.62 27.74 -23.87
N GLY A 590 2.77 27.11 -24.11
CA GLY A 590 3.97 27.80 -24.63
C GLY A 590 4.86 26.94 -25.52
N SER A 591 4.80 27.21 -26.80
CA SER A 591 5.55 26.81 -27.98
C SER A 591 7.02 26.32 -27.82
N ARG A 592 7.29 25.18 -28.48
CA ARG A 592 8.65 24.61 -28.72
C ARG A 592 9.62 25.62 -29.37
N ARG A 593 10.80 25.78 -28.77
CA ARG A 593 12.01 26.18 -29.47
C ARG A 593 13.21 25.31 -29.09
N GLN A 594 14.12 25.14 -30.07
CA GLN A 594 15.18 24.14 -30.13
C GLN A 594 16.33 24.32 -29.14
N LEU A 595 16.94 23.21 -28.82
CA LEU A 595 17.99 22.90 -27.86
C LEU A 595 19.37 23.47 -28.21
N GLY A 596 20.06 24.02 -27.23
CA GLY A 596 21.52 24.14 -27.15
C GLY A 596 22.03 23.33 -25.97
N GLY A 597 23.10 22.57 -26.14
CA GLY A 597 23.63 21.59 -25.18
C GLY A 597 24.26 22.20 -23.92
N PRO A 598 24.53 21.38 -22.88
CA PRO A 598 24.92 21.83 -21.55
C PRO A 598 26.41 22.21 -21.44
N PRO A 599 26.79 23.20 -20.59
CA PRO A 599 28.16 23.50 -20.23
C PRO A 599 28.68 22.57 -19.11
N PRO A 600 30.01 22.42 -18.94
CA PRO A 600 30.63 21.42 -18.08
C PRO A 600 30.59 21.79 -16.60
N CYS A 601 30.55 20.77 -15.76
CA CYS A 601 30.52 20.81 -14.31
C CYS A 601 31.77 21.46 -13.71
N GLY A 602 31.57 22.51 -12.92
CA GLY A 602 32.58 23.05 -12.00
C GLY A 602 32.34 22.53 -10.59
N GLU A 603 33.40 22.03 -9.95
CA GLU A 603 33.36 21.52 -8.57
C GLU A 603 33.11 22.66 -7.57
N GLY A 604 32.07 22.50 -6.71
CA GLY A 604 31.76 23.38 -5.59
C GLY A 604 31.57 22.59 -4.30
N PRO A 605 31.74 23.18 -3.13
CA PRO A 605 32.01 22.46 -1.87
C PRO A 605 30.78 21.74 -1.32
N LYS A 606 31.04 20.55 -0.78
CA LYS A 606 30.06 19.64 -0.13
C LYS A 606 29.59 20.22 1.20
N SER A 607 28.41 20.81 1.23
CA SER A 607 27.61 20.91 2.45
C SER A 607 26.27 20.22 2.23
N ARG A 608 26.07 19.07 2.84
CA ARG A 608 24.79 18.36 2.86
C ARG A 608 23.79 19.13 3.71
N ARG A 609 23.08 20.07 3.16
CA ARG A 609 21.89 20.65 3.79
C ARG A 609 20.70 19.70 3.59
N ARG A 610 20.18 19.17 4.69
CA ARG A 610 18.89 18.46 4.69
C ARG A 610 17.78 19.50 4.54
N LEU A 611 17.13 19.48 3.41
CA LEU A 611 16.04 20.42 3.09
C LEU A 611 14.70 19.86 3.56
N GLY A 612 14.00 20.68 4.31
CA GLY A 612 12.69 20.35 4.85
C GLY A 612 11.56 20.84 3.93
N LEU A 613 11.16 20.01 2.97
CA LEU A 613 9.95 20.27 2.20
C LEU A 613 8.76 19.56 2.85
N GLY A 614 7.77 20.33 3.27
CA GLY A 614 6.50 19.82 3.76
C GLY A 614 5.61 19.39 2.59
N LEU A 615 5.81 18.17 2.08
CA LEU A 615 4.82 17.49 1.26
C LEU A 615 4.14 16.42 2.10
N VAL A 616 2.83 16.52 2.20
CA VAL A 616 1.93 15.62 2.92
C VAL A 616 1.79 14.29 2.18
#